data_813aa133407ecbab96b512dda668d2d7
#
_entry.id   813aa133407ecbab96b512dda668d2d7
#
_cell.length_a   1.000
_cell.length_b   1.000
_cell.length_c   1.000
_cell.angle_alpha   90.00
_cell.angle_beta   90.00
_cell.angle_gamma   90.00
#
_symmetry.space_group_name_H-M   'P 1'
#
loop_
_entity.id
_entity.type
_entity.pdbx_description
1 polymer ?
#
loop_
_entity_poly.entity_id
_entity_poly.type
_entity_poly.pdbx_seq_one_letter_code
_entity_poly.pdbx_strand_id
1 'polypeptide(L)' 'MIANKGIRELIEKNGVKHWRVALQLGVSEQTLVRWLRVPLAKDKEDAIRAAVEQIAKEG' A
#
# COMPACT_ATOMS: atom_id res chain seq x y z
N MET A 1 15.09 -10.32 -5.39
CA MET A 1 14.02 -9.48 -5.99
C MET A 1 12.96 -9.17 -4.94
N ILE A 2 12.53 -7.93 -4.86
CA ILE A 2 11.54 -7.51 -3.87
C ILE A 2 10.15 -7.51 -4.51
N ALA A 3 9.23 -8.23 -3.89
CA ALA A 3 7.85 -8.26 -4.37
C ALA A 3 7.23 -6.86 -4.24
N ASN A 4 6.44 -6.47 -5.23
CA ASN A 4 5.69 -5.22 -5.21
C ASN A 4 6.58 -3.99 -5.06
N LYS A 5 7.72 -4.01 -5.72
CA LYS A 5 8.67 -2.91 -5.64
C LYS A 5 8.02 -1.56 -5.99
N GLY A 6 7.23 -1.53 -7.05
CA GLY A 6 6.57 -0.29 -7.47
C GLY A 6 5.64 0.27 -6.40
N ILE A 7 4.87 -0.60 -5.76
CA ILE A 7 3.95 -0.20 -4.69
C ILE A 7 4.73 0.29 -3.48
N ARG A 8 5.80 -0.42 -3.10
CA ARG A 8 6.63 -0.02 -1.97
C ARG A 8 7.26 1.34 -2.21
N GLU A 9 7.75 1.57 -3.41
CA GLU A 9 8.34 2.85 -3.78
C GLU A 9 7.32 3.97 -3.75
N LEU A 10 6.09 3.69 -4.18
CA LEU A 10 5.01 4.66 -4.16
C LEU A 10 4.69 5.09 -2.73
N ILE A 11 4.60 4.13 -1.83
CA ILE A 11 4.34 4.40 -0.41
C ILE A 11 5.47 5.25 0.18
N GLU A 12 6.71 4.86 -0.07
CA GLU A 12 7.87 5.57 0.44
C GLU A 12 7.98 6.97 -0.13
N LYS A 13 7.79 7.09 -1.43
CA LYS A 13 7.89 8.37 -2.13
C LYS A 13 6.91 9.39 -1.59
N ASN A 14 5.72 8.94 -1.22
CA ASN A 14 4.68 9.82 -0.70
C ASN A 14 4.76 9.98 0.82
N GLY A 15 5.70 9.30 1.47
CA GLY A 15 5.85 9.40 2.91
C GLY A 15 4.68 8.87 3.69
N VAL A 16 3.95 7.93 3.11
CA VAL A 16 2.75 7.36 3.72
C VAL A 16 3.14 6.17 4.60
N LYS A 17 2.52 6.09 5.77
CA LYS A 17 2.81 5.00 6.70
C LYS A 17 1.92 3.80 6.38
N HIS A 18 2.46 2.61 6.60
CA HIS A 18 1.73 1.37 6.30
C HIS A 18 0.42 1.28 7.08
N TRP A 19 0.42 1.66 8.36
CA TRP A 19 -0.80 1.58 9.16
C TRP A 19 -1.90 2.46 8.59
N ARG A 20 -1.51 3.56 7.99
CA ARG A 20 -2.48 4.48 7.42
C ARG A 20 -3.10 3.92 6.15
N VAL A 21 -2.27 3.27 5.32
CA VAL A 21 -2.77 2.60 4.12
C VAL A 21 -3.70 1.47 4.51
N ALA A 22 -3.33 0.69 5.52
CA ALA A 22 -4.15 -0.42 6.01
C ALA A 22 -5.51 0.10 6.51
N LEU A 23 -5.49 1.20 7.24
CA LEU A 23 -6.72 1.81 7.74
C LEU A 23 -7.63 2.23 6.59
N GLN A 24 -7.04 2.84 5.57
CA GLN A 24 -7.79 3.28 4.40
C GLN A 24 -8.42 2.09 3.68
N LEU A 25 -7.74 0.95 3.67
CA LEU A 25 -8.23 -0.26 3.02
C LEU A 25 -9.16 -1.09 3.90
N GLY A 26 -9.24 -0.76 5.18
CA GLY A 26 -10.08 -1.51 6.11
C GLY A 26 -9.49 -2.82 6.56
N VAL A 27 -8.15 -2.92 6.58
CA VAL A 27 -7.45 -4.12 7.01
C VAL A 27 -6.43 -3.77 8.09
N SER A 28 -5.90 -4.79 8.78
CA SER A 28 -4.87 -4.55 9.78
C SER A 28 -3.53 -4.27 9.10
N GLU A 29 -2.64 -3.58 9.81
CA GLU A 29 -1.30 -3.30 9.31
C GLU A 29 -0.56 -4.60 8.98
N GLN A 30 -0.72 -5.62 9.82
CA GLN A 30 -0.08 -6.91 9.60
C GLN A 30 -0.57 -7.54 8.31
N THR A 31 -1.85 -7.43 8.01
CA THR A 31 -2.42 -7.95 6.77
C THR A 31 -1.80 -7.24 5.57
N LEU A 32 -1.68 -5.92 5.64
CA LEU A 32 -1.08 -5.15 4.56
C LEU A 32 0.38 -5.56 4.35
N VAL A 33 1.14 -5.67 5.43
CA VAL A 33 2.55 -6.07 5.33
C VAL A 33 2.68 -7.45 4.71
N ARG A 34 1.79 -8.37 5.08
CA ARG A 34 1.79 -9.71 4.49
C ARG A 34 1.52 -9.64 2.99
N TRP A 35 0.56 -8.83 2.59
CA TRP A 35 0.25 -8.65 1.17
C TRP A 35 1.47 -8.14 0.40
N LEU A 36 2.22 -7.22 0.99
CA LEU A 36 3.38 -6.62 0.31
C LEU A 36 4.55 -7.59 0.16
N ARG A 37 4.53 -8.70 0.89
CA ARG A 37 5.59 -9.70 0.81
C ARG A 37 5.40 -10.70 -0.31
N VAL A 38 4.22 -10.76 -0.89
CA VAL A 38 3.91 -11.69 -1.97
C VAL A 38 3.42 -10.89 -3.18
N PRO A 39 3.54 -11.46 -4.39
CA PRO A 39 3.02 -10.78 -5.57
C PRO A 39 1.53 -10.52 -5.41
N LEU A 40 1.13 -9.30 -5.67
CA LEU A 40 -0.26 -8.89 -5.53
C LEU A 40 -1.05 -9.12 -6.81
N ALA A 41 -2.31 -9.52 -6.66
CA ALA A 41 -3.23 -9.51 -7.77
C ALA A 41 -3.45 -8.06 -8.18
N LYS A 42 -3.75 -7.84 -9.44
CA LYS A 42 -3.92 -6.49 -9.97
C LYS A 42 -4.97 -5.70 -9.19
N ASP A 43 -6.06 -6.35 -8.81
CA ASP A 43 -7.13 -5.69 -8.05
C ASP A 43 -6.62 -5.11 -6.74
N LYS A 44 -5.83 -5.89 -6.02
CA LYS A 44 -5.27 -5.45 -4.75
C LYS A 44 -4.23 -4.38 -4.95
N GLU A 45 -3.41 -4.52 -5.97
CA GLU A 45 -2.41 -3.53 -6.29
C GLU A 45 -3.07 -2.19 -6.59
N ASP A 46 -4.11 -2.20 -7.40
CA ASP A 46 -4.83 -0.98 -7.75
C ASP A 46 -5.49 -0.35 -6.51
N ALA A 47 -6.03 -1.18 -5.62
CA ALA A 47 -6.65 -0.69 -4.40
C ALA A 47 -5.63 -0.01 -3.49
N ILE A 48 -4.46 -0.63 -3.33
CA ILE A 48 -3.39 -0.05 -2.51
C ILE A 48 -2.90 1.26 -3.13
N ARG A 49 -2.71 1.27 -4.43
CA ARG A 49 -2.25 2.46 -5.15
C ARG A 49 -3.24 3.60 -4.97
N ALA A 50 -4.52 3.33 -5.11
CA ALA A 50 -5.57 4.33 -4.92
C ALA A 50 -5.58 4.85 -3.49
N ALA A 51 -5.41 3.96 -2.51
CA ALA A 51 -5.37 4.34 -1.11
C ALA A 51 -4.19 5.27 -0.83
N VAL A 52 -3.01 4.95 -1.33
CA VAL A 52 -1.82 5.77 -1.15
C VAL A 52 -2.01 7.15 -1.77
N GLU A 53 -2.54 7.19 -2.98
CA GLU A 53 -2.78 8.46 -3.67
C GLU A 53 -3.79 9.32 -2.91
N GLN A 54 -4.83 8.69 -2.38
CA GLN A 54 -5.85 9.40 -1.60
C GLN A 54 -5.24 10.01 -0.34
N ILE A 55 -4.45 9.24 0.38
CA ILE A 55 -3.79 9.72 1.60
C ILE A 55 -2.83 10.85 1.29
N ALA A 56 -2.03 10.70 0.23
CA ALA A 56 -1.08 11.72 -0.17
C ALA A 56 -1.79 13.02 -0.54
N LYS A 57 -2.96 12.90 -1.15
CA LYS A 57 -3.74 14.06 -1.55
C LYS A 57 -4.32 14.79 -0.33
N GLU A 58 -4.68 14.05 0.71
CA GLU A 58 -5.23 14.62 1.93
C GLU A 58 -4.15 15.26 2.80
N GLY A 59 -2.96 14.68 2.74
CA GLY A 59 -1.84 15.14 3.53
C GLY A 59 -1.15 16.30 2.91
#